data_92ef2ae3285cce6ddc8ea372731a25e0
#
_entry.id   92ef2ae3285cce6ddc8ea372731a25e0
#
_cell.length_a   1.000
_cell.length_b   1.000
_cell.length_c   1.000
_cell.angle_alpha   90.00
_cell.angle_beta   90.00
_cell.angle_gamma   90.00
#
_symmetry.space_group_name_H-M   'P 1'
#
loop_
_entity.id
_entity.type
_entity.pdbx_description
1 polymer ?
#
loop_
_entity_poly.entity_id
_entity_poly.type
_entity_poly.pdbx_seq_one_letter_code
_entity_poly.pdbx_strand_id
1 'polypeptide(L)'
;MSHFSNIKTKIRNLNSLKSALEDLNVDWKKEPGIVRGYQGKTHQADVVVEQSNDYDFGFCWNGSEYELVADLQYWQQPLTVDGFLRQVTQRYAYHTVVDETAAQGFTITEQAKNQDGSIRLVVQRWSS
;
A
#
# COMPACT_ATOMS: atom_id res chain seq x y z
N MET A 1 9.48 -20.70 15.06
CA MET A 1 8.69 -19.69 15.78
C MET A 1 8.33 -18.55 14.85
N SER A 2 7.09 -18.09 14.98
CA SER A 2 6.62 -16.97 14.17
C SER A 2 7.03 -15.65 14.78
N HIS A 3 7.44 -14.72 13.94
CA HIS A 3 7.78 -13.36 14.32
C HIS A 3 7.16 -12.39 13.37
N PHE A 4 6.90 -11.17 13.84
CA PHE A 4 6.62 -10.08 12.92
C PHE A 4 7.86 -9.78 12.10
N SER A 5 7.66 -9.69 10.79
CA SER A 5 8.67 -9.18 9.87
C SER A 5 8.31 -7.76 9.47
N ASN A 6 9.30 -6.91 9.38
CA ASN A 6 9.17 -5.54 8.94
C ASN A 6 9.85 -5.43 7.58
N ILE A 7 9.07 -5.22 6.54
CA ILE A 7 9.58 -5.13 5.17
C ILE A 7 9.55 -3.66 4.74
N LYS A 8 10.71 -3.13 4.40
CA LYS A 8 10.84 -1.74 3.98
C LYS A 8 10.17 -1.52 2.63
N THR A 9 9.52 -0.38 2.50
CA THR A 9 8.95 0.08 1.23
C THR A 9 9.49 1.47 0.92
N LYS A 10 9.15 2.00 -0.25
CA LYS A 10 9.44 3.38 -0.60
C LYS A 10 8.21 4.27 -0.45
N ILE A 11 7.21 3.80 0.25
CA ILE A 11 5.92 4.46 0.42
C ILE A 11 6.02 5.48 1.55
N ARG A 12 5.69 6.73 1.26
CA ARG A 12 5.82 7.85 2.21
C ARG A 12 4.52 8.62 2.42
N ASN A 13 3.52 8.42 1.58
CA ASN A 13 2.26 9.16 1.64
C ASN A 13 1.12 8.21 2.00
N LEU A 14 0.48 8.47 3.14
CA LEU A 14 -0.57 7.59 3.66
C LEU A 14 -1.81 7.60 2.76
N ASN A 15 -2.20 8.74 2.24
CA ASN A 15 -3.40 8.82 1.40
C ASN A 15 -3.22 8.05 0.09
N SER A 16 -2.06 8.17 -0.54
CA SER A 16 -1.75 7.41 -1.76
C SER A 16 -1.66 5.92 -1.48
N LEU A 17 -1.14 5.53 -0.30
CA LEU A 17 -1.13 4.13 0.13
C LEU A 17 -2.56 3.58 0.28
N LYS A 18 -3.43 4.33 0.94
CA LYS A 18 -4.83 3.92 1.12
C LYS A 18 -5.54 3.78 -0.22
N SER A 19 -5.32 4.72 -1.14
CA SER A 19 -5.88 4.64 -2.50
C SER A 19 -5.39 3.41 -3.25
N ALA A 20 -4.10 3.08 -3.12
CA ALA A 20 -3.53 1.88 -3.72
C ALA A 20 -4.20 0.61 -3.18
N LEU A 21 -4.42 0.54 -1.87
CA LEU A 21 -5.10 -0.60 -1.25
C LEU A 21 -6.55 -0.72 -1.73
N GLU A 22 -7.26 0.39 -1.87
CA GLU A 22 -8.61 0.40 -2.45
C GLU A 22 -8.63 -0.17 -3.87
N ASP A 23 -7.67 0.23 -4.69
CA ASP A 23 -7.56 -0.26 -6.07
C ASP A 23 -7.40 -1.78 -6.13
N LEU A 24 -6.77 -2.36 -5.13
CA LEU A 24 -6.53 -3.80 -5.03
C LEU A 24 -7.63 -4.53 -4.28
N ASN A 25 -8.72 -3.85 -3.93
CA ASN A 25 -9.83 -4.38 -3.14
C ASN A 25 -9.39 -4.91 -1.78
N VAL A 26 -8.42 -4.24 -1.17
CA VAL A 26 -7.94 -4.57 0.17
C VAL A 26 -8.60 -3.61 1.16
N ASP A 27 -9.42 -4.14 2.05
CA ASP A 27 -10.06 -3.36 3.08
C ASP A 27 -9.11 -3.17 4.27
N TRP A 28 -9.05 -1.95 4.79
CA TRP A 28 -8.28 -1.66 5.99
C TRP A 28 -9.19 -1.04 7.04
N LYS A 29 -8.75 -1.10 8.30
CA LYS A 29 -9.45 -0.43 9.39
C LYS A 29 -9.31 1.09 9.23
N LYS A 30 -10.37 1.84 9.49
CA LYS A 30 -10.40 3.30 9.32
C LYS A 30 -9.46 4.03 10.27
N GLU A 31 -9.10 3.42 11.40
CA GLU A 31 -8.27 4.02 12.42
C GLU A 31 -6.98 3.22 12.60
N PRO A 32 -5.89 3.89 13.00
CA PRO A 32 -4.68 3.18 13.41
C PRO A 32 -5.00 2.19 14.53
N GLY A 33 -4.28 1.10 14.58
CA GLY A 33 -4.53 0.06 15.54
C GLY A 33 -3.38 -0.90 15.71
N ILE A 34 -3.69 -2.11 16.06
CA ILE A 34 -2.70 -3.17 16.27
C ILE A 34 -2.86 -4.28 15.24
N VAL A 35 -1.73 -4.81 14.81
CA VAL A 35 -1.63 -6.01 14.00
C VAL A 35 -1.50 -7.18 14.95
N ARG A 36 -2.41 -8.15 14.86
CA ARG A 36 -2.40 -9.36 15.69
C ARG A 36 -1.49 -10.39 15.06
N GLY A 37 -0.66 -11.01 15.88
CA GLY A 37 0.25 -12.04 15.44
C GLY A 37 0.13 -13.32 16.27
N TYR A 38 1.09 -14.21 16.10
CA TYR A 38 1.12 -15.51 16.73
C TYR A 38 1.24 -15.40 18.26
N GLN A 39 0.49 -16.23 18.99
CA GLN A 39 0.48 -16.29 20.45
C GLN A 39 0.20 -14.95 21.14
N GLY A 40 -0.74 -14.19 20.60
CA GLY A 40 -1.13 -12.93 21.20
C GLY A 40 -0.15 -11.77 21.02
N LYS A 41 0.91 -11.96 20.24
CA LYS A 41 1.82 -10.87 19.92
C LYS A 41 1.11 -9.80 19.11
N THR A 42 1.43 -8.55 19.36
CA THR A 42 0.84 -7.41 18.68
C THR A 42 1.92 -6.43 18.22
N HIS A 43 1.59 -5.64 17.20
CA HIS A 43 2.44 -4.57 16.71
C HIS A 43 1.56 -3.40 16.32
N GLN A 44 1.91 -2.19 16.73
CA GLN A 44 1.17 -1.00 16.31
C GLN A 44 1.37 -0.74 14.82
N ALA A 45 0.33 -0.24 14.16
CA ALA A 45 0.39 0.11 12.75
C ALA A 45 -0.53 1.28 12.45
N ASP A 46 -0.16 2.05 11.42
CA ASP A 46 -0.96 3.18 10.95
C ASP A 46 -2.11 2.71 10.07
N VAL A 47 -1.91 1.61 9.37
CA VAL A 47 -2.93 0.95 8.55
C VAL A 47 -2.95 -0.52 8.94
N VAL A 48 -4.11 -1.04 9.30
CA VAL A 48 -4.28 -2.44 9.69
C VAL A 48 -5.22 -3.12 8.72
N VAL A 49 -4.80 -4.28 8.21
CA VAL A 49 -5.62 -5.15 7.36
C VAL A 49 -5.88 -6.45 8.10
N GLU A 50 -7.14 -6.74 8.38
CA GLU A 50 -7.51 -7.99 9.04
C GLU A 50 -7.60 -9.11 8.01
N GLN A 51 -7.10 -10.28 8.39
CA GLN A 51 -7.25 -11.49 7.60
C GLN A 51 -8.22 -12.45 8.30
N SER A 52 -8.81 -13.36 7.53
CA SER A 52 -9.82 -14.29 8.06
C SER A 52 -9.25 -15.31 9.05
N ASN A 53 -7.94 -15.46 9.11
CA ASN A 53 -7.26 -16.36 10.06
C ASN A 53 -6.95 -15.70 11.41
N ASP A 54 -7.45 -14.48 11.65
CA ASP A 54 -7.20 -13.68 12.85
C ASP A 54 -5.75 -13.24 13.05
N TYR A 55 -4.93 -13.33 11.99
CA TYR A 55 -3.60 -12.75 11.93
C TYR A 55 -3.63 -11.60 10.94
N ASP A 56 -3.28 -10.41 11.40
CA ASP A 56 -3.38 -9.20 10.60
C ASP A 56 -2.05 -8.90 9.93
N PHE A 57 -2.07 -8.01 8.96
CA PHE A 57 -0.86 -7.30 8.53
C PHE A 57 -1.17 -5.81 8.48
N GLY A 58 -0.12 -5.01 8.36
CA GLY A 58 -0.33 -3.57 8.35
C GLY A 58 0.88 -2.83 7.84
N PHE A 59 0.75 -1.51 7.82
CA PHE A 59 1.82 -0.60 7.43
C PHE A 59 2.10 0.34 8.58
N CYS A 60 3.37 0.47 8.95
CA CYS A 60 3.82 1.26 10.08
C CYS A 60 4.88 2.26 9.65
N TRP A 61 4.71 3.52 10.03
CA TRP A 61 5.67 4.59 9.74
C TRP A 61 6.93 4.38 10.60
N ASN A 62 8.10 4.40 9.97
CA ASN A 62 9.37 4.19 10.66
C ASN A 62 10.19 5.47 10.86
N GLY A 63 9.60 6.64 10.52
CA GLY A 63 10.29 7.92 10.55
C GLY A 63 10.69 8.43 9.16
N SER A 64 10.73 7.55 8.17
CA SER A 64 11.11 7.88 6.80
C SER A 64 10.13 7.36 5.76
N GLU A 65 9.61 6.17 6.00
CA GLU A 65 8.72 5.48 5.08
C GLU A 65 7.85 4.48 5.83
N TYR A 66 6.84 3.93 5.15
CA TYR A 66 6.01 2.87 5.72
C TYR A 66 6.67 1.51 5.51
N GLU A 67 6.65 0.70 6.56
CA GLU A 67 7.08 -0.69 6.51
C GLU A 67 5.86 -1.60 6.56
N LEU A 68 5.86 -2.66 5.76
CA LEU A 68 4.87 -3.72 5.90
C LEU A 68 5.24 -4.55 7.13
N VAL A 69 4.29 -4.69 8.04
CA VAL A 69 4.44 -5.49 9.25
C VAL A 69 3.51 -6.68 9.15
N ALA A 70 4.05 -7.89 9.17
CA ALA A 70 3.27 -9.11 9.08
C ALA A 70 4.03 -10.28 9.69
N ASP A 71 3.27 -11.24 10.21
CA ASP A 71 3.82 -12.57 10.49
C ASP A 71 3.70 -13.37 9.18
N LEU A 72 4.82 -13.52 8.49
CA LEU A 72 4.81 -14.09 7.14
C LEU A 72 4.37 -15.55 7.10
N GLN A 73 4.49 -16.28 8.21
CA GLN A 73 4.01 -17.66 8.30
C GLN A 73 2.49 -17.73 8.17
N TYR A 74 1.78 -16.66 8.54
CA TYR A 74 0.32 -16.59 8.52
C TYR A 74 -0.20 -15.63 7.45
N TRP A 75 0.63 -15.30 6.48
CA TRP A 75 0.23 -14.51 5.34
C TRP A 75 -0.84 -15.25 4.54
N GLN A 76 -2.01 -14.64 4.39
CA GLN A 76 -3.17 -15.28 3.74
C GLN A 76 -3.77 -14.35 2.70
N GLN A 77 -3.00 -14.10 1.65
CA GLN A 77 -3.43 -13.29 0.53
C GLN A 77 -3.25 -14.10 -0.76
N PRO A 78 -4.01 -13.79 -1.84
CA PRO A 78 -3.85 -14.49 -3.12
C PRO A 78 -2.45 -14.37 -3.71
N LEU A 79 -1.78 -13.24 -3.47
CA LEU A 79 -0.43 -12.98 -3.94
C LEU A 79 0.59 -13.29 -2.86
N THR A 80 1.81 -13.59 -3.25
CA THR A 80 2.93 -13.62 -2.31
C THR A 80 3.16 -12.20 -1.76
N VAL A 81 3.89 -12.09 -0.65
CA VAL A 81 4.21 -10.78 -0.06
C VAL A 81 4.91 -9.89 -1.08
N ASP A 82 5.90 -10.43 -1.80
CA ASP A 82 6.63 -9.66 -2.81
C ASP A 82 5.72 -9.22 -3.96
N GLY A 83 4.85 -10.10 -4.43
CA GLY A 83 3.89 -9.78 -5.48
C GLY A 83 2.88 -8.75 -5.03
N PHE A 84 2.40 -8.87 -3.79
CA PHE A 84 1.49 -7.91 -3.18
C PHE A 84 2.14 -6.52 -3.08
N LEU A 85 3.35 -6.44 -2.52
CA LEU A 85 4.05 -5.17 -2.39
C LEU A 85 4.37 -4.54 -3.75
N ARG A 86 4.67 -5.35 -4.75
CA ARG A 86 4.89 -4.85 -6.11
C ARG A 86 3.64 -4.16 -6.64
N GLN A 87 2.48 -4.77 -6.49
CA GLN A 87 1.23 -4.19 -6.95
C GLN A 87 0.85 -2.94 -6.14
N VAL A 88 1.01 -2.98 -4.84
CA VAL A 88 0.76 -1.81 -3.99
C VAL A 88 1.65 -0.65 -4.42
N THR A 89 2.93 -0.91 -4.63
CA THR A 89 3.90 0.13 -5.04
C THR A 89 3.55 0.73 -6.40
N GLN A 90 3.12 -0.09 -7.35
CA GLN A 90 2.70 0.40 -8.66
C GLN A 90 1.47 1.31 -8.57
N ARG A 91 0.45 0.90 -7.82
CA ARG A 91 -0.74 1.72 -7.63
C ARG A 91 -0.44 2.98 -6.81
N TYR A 92 0.43 2.85 -5.82
CA TYR A 92 0.90 3.99 -5.04
C TYR A 92 1.58 5.04 -5.93
N ALA A 93 2.48 4.60 -6.80
CA ALA A 93 3.17 5.51 -7.73
C ALA A 93 2.17 6.21 -8.66
N TYR A 94 1.18 5.49 -9.16
CA TYR A 94 0.12 6.05 -9.98
C TYR A 94 -0.62 7.18 -9.25
N HIS A 95 -1.08 6.93 -8.02
CA HIS A 95 -1.82 7.93 -7.24
C HIS A 95 -0.95 9.13 -6.87
N THR A 96 0.33 8.90 -6.57
CA THR A 96 1.27 9.99 -6.28
C THR A 96 1.43 10.90 -7.49
N VAL A 97 1.60 10.34 -8.69
CA VAL A 97 1.72 11.12 -9.92
C VAL A 97 0.43 11.88 -10.22
N VAL A 98 -0.73 11.24 -10.07
CA VAL A 98 -2.03 11.88 -10.27
C VAL A 98 -2.19 13.09 -9.35
N ASP A 99 -1.91 12.92 -8.06
CA ASP A 99 -2.07 13.98 -7.07
C ASP A 99 -1.10 15.14 -7.30
N GLU A 100 0.16 14.83 -7.60
CA GLU A 100 1.17 15.85 -7.90
C GLU A 100 0.84 16.58 -9.19
N THR A 101 0.42 15.87 -10.22
CA THR A 101 0.03 16.43 -11.51
C THR A 101 -1.13 17.40 -11.35
N ALA A 102 -2.15 17.01 -10.60
CA ALA A 102 -3.30 17.88 -10.32
C ALA A 102 -2.88 19.14 -9.54
N ALA A 103 -2.02 18.97 -8.53
CA ALA A 103 -1.51 20.10 -7.73
C ALA A 103 -0.69 21.09 -8.56
N GLN A 104 -0.05 20.64 -9.63
CA GLN A 104 0.73 21.48 -10.53
C GLN A 104 -0.09 22.05 -11.71
N GLY A 105 -1.39 21.78 -11.76
CA GLY A 105 -2.29 22.29 -12.80
C GLY A 105 -2.28 21.49 -14.08
N PHE A 106 -1.96 20.19 -14.01
CA PHE A 106 -2.04 19.27 -15.14
C PHE A 106 -3.23 18.31 -15.00
N THR A 107 -3.72 17.84 -16.13
CA THR A 107 -4.75 16.84 -16.21
C THR A 107 -4.22 15.61 -16.95
N ILE A 108 -4.56 14.42 -16.47
CA ILE A 108 -4.20 13.19 -17.16
C ILE A 108 -5.16 13.01 -18.33
N THR A 109 -4.62 12.96 -19.55
CA THR A 109 -5.40 12.81 -20.79
C THR A 109 -5.37 11.39 -21.34
N GLU A 110 -4.38 10.59 -20.94
CA GLU A 110 -4.23 9.23 -21.43
C GLU A 110 -3.57 8.37 -20.36
N GLN A 111 -4.05 7.14 -20.20
CA GLN A 111 -3.46 6.13 -19.33
C GLN A 111 -3.35 4.82 -20.10
N ALA A 112 -2.21 4.15 -19.98
CA ALA A 112 -2.00 2.84 -20.57
C ALA A 112 -1.20 1.97 -19.60
N LYS A 113 -1.63 0.70 -19.45
CA LYS A 113 -0.90 -0.27 -18.64
C LYS A 113 0.03 -1.08 -19.54
N ASN A 114 1.30 -1.09 -19.20
CA ASN A 114 2.31 -1.88 -19.90
C ASN A 114 2.25 -3.35 -19.47
N GLN A 115 2.91 -4.23 -20.23
CA GLN A 115 2.92 -5.66 -19.94
C GLN A 115 3.60 -6.00 -18.61
N ASP A 116 4.56 -5.19 -18.19
CA ASP A 116 5.26 -5.38 -16.92
C ASP A 116 4.48 -4.87 -15.70
N GLY A 117 3.26 -4.36 -15.91
CA GLY A 117 2.41 -3.82 -14.85
C GLY A 117 2.60 -2.33 -14.59
N SER A 118 3.60 -1.69 -15.19
CA SER A 118 3.76 -0.24 -15.08
C SER A 118 2.65 0.50 -15.82
N ILE A 119 2.45 1.77 -15.47
CA ILE A 119 1.38 2.59 -16.04
C ILE A 119 2.02 3.79 -16.76
N ARG A 120 1.63 3.98 -18.02
CA ARG A 120 2.04 5.15 -18.78
C ARG A 120 0.94 6.20 -18.69
N LEU A 121 1.34 7.43 -18.34
CA LEU A 121 0.43 8.57 -18.24
C LEU A 121 0.82 9.66 -19.23
N VAL A 122 -0.18 10.24 -19.85
CA VAL A 122 -0.02 11.44 -20.67
C VAL A 122 -0.75 12.58 -19.96
N VAL A 123 -0.08 13.69 -19.76
CA VAL A 123 -0.62 14.82 -19.00
C VAL A 123 -0.74 16.06 -19.89
N GLN A 124 -1.72 16.89 -19.57
CA GLN A 124 -1.96 18.15 -20.24
C GLN A 124 -2.12 19.25 -19.21
N ARG A 125 -1.47 20.40 -19.42
CA ARG A 125 -1.62 21.55 -18.55
C ARG A 125 -3.04 22.10 -18.67
N TRP A 126 -3.63 22.46 -17.53
CA TRP A 126 -4.91 23.12 -17.54
C TRP A 126 -4.81 24.47 -18.26
N SER A 127 -5.73 24.72 -19.19
CA SER A 127 -5.90 26.06 -19.74
C SER A 127 -6.73 26.88 -18.76
N SER A 128 -6.25 28.04 -18.44
CA SER A 128 -6.94 29.00 -17.60
C SER A 128 -7.95 29.79 -18.42
#